data_e84a7524164b09392ba931673c1b52d9
#
_entry.id   e84a7524164b09392ba931673c1b52d9
#
_cell.length_a   1.000
_cell.length_b   1.000
_cell.length_c   1.000
_cell.angle_alpha   90.00
_cell.angle_beta   90.00
_cell.angle_gamma   90.00
#
_symmetry.space_group_name_H-M   'P 1'
#
loop_
_entity.id
_entity.type
_entity.pdbx_description
1 polymer ?
#
loop_
_entity_poly.entity_id
_entity_poly.type
_entity_poly.pdbx_seq_one_letter_code
_entity_poly.pdbx_strand_id
1 'polypeptide(L)'
;MSKSLYLECRSGISGDMTVAALLDLGADREVLEKSLESLKLPGYEIAITRVKKSGLDACDFNVILDAEHENHDHDMAYLHGDGAEVHDHPHDHEHHHDHEHAHSHDHDHTEEHHHHHEHRGLPEILAIIRSGGLTPGARALAERIFQILAEAEAKAHGVPLDQVHFHEVGAVDSIVDIVSAAVCLDNLAPDEVIVTGLSEGSGFVRCQHGMIPVPVPAVLNIVQAHGLTLVPTGIQGELVTPTGAAIVAAIRTKETLPASFKCTRTGLGAGKRTYERPSLLRAMMLETEENDEKDTIWKLECNIDDCTGEALGYCMGKLLRSGARDVHYIPVYMKKNRPAYQLDVICDDTTRETLENIIFAETTTIGIRRCRMERTVMKREFATIATEYGHAAVKICRHGEIEKIYPEYESAAVIAEKSGMPVGEAGAWIVQKYKEGNKKP
;
A
#
# COMPACT_ATOMS: atom_id res chain seq x y z
N MET A 1 13.61 -14.82 -6.55
CA MET A 1 12.14 -14.92 -6.28
C MET A 1 11.79 -13.88 -5.24
N SER A 2 10.95 -12.93 -5.59
CA SER A 2 10.48 -11.90 -4.66
C SER A 2 9.41 -12.49 -3.74
N LYS A 3 9.50 -12.19 -2.44
CA LYS A 3 8.52 -12.61 -1.42
C LYS A 3 7.52 -11.46 -1.23
N SER A 4 6.35 -11.58 -1.79
CA SER A 4 5.29 -10.59 -1.64
C SER A 4 4.29 -11.05 -0.59
N LEU A 5 4.01 -10.20 0.41
CA LEU A 5 2.95 -10.39 1.39
C LEU A 5 1.67 -9.76 0.85
N TYR A 6 0.60 -10.53 0.72
CA TYR A 6 -0.73 -10.00 0.43
C TYR A 6 -1.61 -10.05 1.67
N LEU A 7 -2.11 -8.89 2.10
CA LEU A 7 -3.11 -8.77 3.14
C LEU A 7 -4.49 -8.59 2.50
N GLU A 8 -5.34 -9.61 2.64
CA GLU A 8 -6.70 -9.61 2.11
C GLU A 8 -7.68 -9.09 3.17
N CYS A 9 -7.98 -7.79 3.11
CA CYS A 9 -8.79 -7.07 4.09
C CYS A 9 -10.30 -7.09 3.74
N ARG A 10 -10.84 -8.23 3.27
CA ARG A 10 -12.26 -8.33 2.85
C ARG A 10 -13.25 -8.32 4.01
N SER A 11 -12.80 -8.61 5.21
CA SER A 11 -13.58 -8.50 6.45
C SER A 11 -13.04 -7.40 7.37
N GLY A 12 -12.40 -6.39 6.80
CA GLY A 12 -11.75 -5.33 7.55
C GLY A 12 -10.33 -5.67 7.99
N ILE A 13 -9.81 -4.85 8.89
CA ILE A 13 -8.47 -5.00 9.49
C ILE A 13 -8.40 -4.23 10.80
N SER A 14 -7.76 -4.84 11.79
CA SER A 14 -7.42 -4.25 13.10
C SER A 14 -6.00 -4.65 13.51
N GLY A 15 -5.51 -4.13 14.60
CA GLY A 15 -4.18 -4.44 15.13
C GLY A 15 -4.04 -5.92 15.47
N ASP A 16 -4.92 -6.41 16.34
CA ASP A 16 -4.97 -7.81 16.80
C ASP A 16 -5.12 -8.81 15.64
N MET A 17 -6.03 -8.53 14.68
CA MET A 17 -6.17 -9.35 13.46
C MET A 17 -4.89 -9.42 12.65
N THR A 18 -4.16 -8.30 12.55
CA THR A 18 -2.92 -8.24 11.79
C THR A 18 -1.83 -9.08 12.47
N VAL A 19 -1.64 -8.92 13.77
CA VAL A 19 -0.67 -9.71 14.53
C VAL A 19 -0.98 -11.19 14.43
N ALA A 20 -2.24 -11.58 14.67
CA ALA A 20 -2.70 -12.96 14.60
C ALA A 20 -2.46 -13.58 13.21
N ALA A 21 -2.78 -12.84 12.13
CA ALA A 21 -2.56 -13.32 10.76
C ALA A 21 -1.08 -13.49 10.42
N LEU A 22 -0.21 -12.61 10.91
CA LEU A 22 1.24 -12.69 10.69
C LEU A 22 1.89 -13.82 11.48
N LEU A 23 1.44 -14.07 12.71
CA LEU A 23 1.87 -15.23 13.51
C LEU A 23 1.45 -16.54 12.84
N ASP A 24 0.20 -16.65 12.40
CA ASP A 24 -0.30 -17.84 11.69
C ASP A 24 0.39 -18.05 10.33
N LEU A 25 0.86 -16.96 9.70
CA LEU A 25 1.68 -17.01 8.49
C LEU A 25 3.10 -17.54 8.76
N GLY A 26 3.56 -17.52 10.01
CA GLY A 26 4.84 -18.05 10.45
C GLY A 26 5.85 -17.00 10.92
N ALA A 27 5.39 -15.86 11.42
CA ALA A 27 6.23 -14.97 12.21
C ALA A 27 6.66 -15.67 13.51
N ASP A 28 7.90 -15.42 13.94
CA ASP A 28 8.48 -16.10 15.09
C ASP A 28 7.91 -15.53 16.41
N ARG A 29 7.17 -16.40 17.10
CA ARG A 29 6.53 -16.09 18.38
C ARG A 29 7.55 -15.73 19.48
N GLU A 30 8.67 -16.42 19.57
CA GLU A 30 9.67 -16.13 20.61
C GLU A 30 10.31 -14.77 20.40
N VAL A 31 10.52 -14.37 19.15
CA VAL A 31 11.03 -13.04 18.80
C VAL A 31 10.03 -11.97 19.22
N LEU A 32 8.74 -12.21 19.00
CA LEU A 32 7.68 -11.30 19.43
C LEU A 32 7.63 -11.16 20.95
N GLU A 33 7.56 -12.28 21.70
CA GLU A 33 7.47 -12.28 23.16
C GLU A 33 8.66 -11.56 23.80
N LYS A 34 9.90 -11.86 23.36
CA LYS A 34 11.12 -11.19 23.82
C LYS A 34 11.14 -9.67 23.51
N SER A 35 10.62 -9.30 22.36
CA SER A 35 10.52 -7.89 21.97
C SER A 35 9.55 -7.13 22.87
N LEU A 36 8.38 -7.70 23.16
CA LEU A 36 7.40 -7.11 24.05
C LEU A 36 7.89 -7.00 25.49
N GLU A 37 8.52 -8.05 26.04
CA GLU A 37 9.15 -8.01 27.38
C GLU A 37 10.17 -6.88 27.51
N SER A 38 10.91 -6.60 26.43
CA SER A 38 11.93 -5.54 26.40
C SER A 38 11.36 -4.13 26.55
N LEU A 39 10.08 -3.90 26.24
CA LEU A 39 9.42 -2.60 26.38
C LEU A 39 9.22 -2.19 27.84
N LYS A 40 9.17 -3.17 28.75
CA LYS A 40 8.88 -2.97 30.17
C LYS A 40 7.58 -2.20 30.43
N LEU A 41 6.62 -2.38 29.56
CA LEU A 41 5.27 -1.81 29.66
C LEU A 41 4.48 -2.66 30.65
N PRO A 42 3.94 -2.11 31.75
CA PRO A 42 3.13 -2.85 32.72
C PRO A 42 1.67 -2.96 32.25
N GLY A 43 0.91 -3.79 32.97
CA GLY A 43 -0.57 -3.76 32.88
C GLY A 43 -1.17 -4.66 31.80
N TYR A 44 -0.40 -5.59 31.21
CA TYR A 44 -0.95 -6.51 30.23
C TYR A 44 -0.28 -7.89 30.23
N GLU A 45 -1.01 -8.85 29.72
CA GLU A 45 -0.51 -10.16 29.31
C GLU A 45 -0.95 -10.45 27.87
N ILE A 46 -0.19 -11.25 27.13
CA ILE A 46 -0.59 -11.68 25.78
C ILE A 46 -1.05 -13.13 25.80
N ALA A 47 -2.12 -13.42 25.06
CA ALA A 47 -2.57 -14.78 24.81
C ALA A 47 -2.64 -15.04 23.29
N ILE A 48 -1.92 -16.07 22.84
CA ILE A 48 -1.93 -16.52 21.45
C ILE A 48 -2.60 -17.89 21.42
N THR A 49 -3.81 -17.93 20.85
CA THR A 49 -4.66 -19.13 20.88
C THR A 49 -5.20 -19.48 19.49
N ARG A 50 -5.94 -20.59 19.39
CA ARG A 50 -6.67 -20.96 18.17
C ARG A 50 -8.17 -20.83 18.45
N VAL A 51 -8.88 -20.20 17.53
CA VAL A 51 -10.34 -20.03 17.61
C VAL A 51 -11.01 -20.45 16.31
N LYS A 52 -12.31 -20.78 16.40
CA LYS A 52 -13.11 -21.06 15.21
C LYS A 52 -14.05 -19.89 14.89
N LYS A 53 -13.86 -19.27 13.72
CA LYS A 53 -14.76 -18.25 13.17
C LYS A 53 -15.49 -18.83 11.97
N SER A 54 -16.80 -19.00 12.06
CA SER A 54 -17.64 -19.64 11.01
C SER A 54 -17.09 -21.01 10.53
N GLY A 55 -16.54 -21.80 11.47
CA GLY A 55 -15.96 -23.12 11.19
C GLY A 55 -14.51 -23.09 10.68
N LEU A 56 -13.95 -21.94 10.37
CA LEU A 56 -12.54 -21.79 9.98
C LEU A 56 -11.67 -21.69 11.24
N ASP A 57 -10.56 -22.43 11.23
CA ASP A 57 -9.56 -22.38 12.29
C ASP A 57 -8.63 -21.18 12.03
N ALA A 58 -8.51 -20.28 13.01
CA ALA A 58 -7.74 -19.04 12.91
C ALA A 58 -6.91 -18.81 14.17
N CYS A 59 -5.79 -18.11 14.01
CA CYS A 59 -5.02 -17.59 15.13
C CYS A 59 -5.79 -16.43 15.78
N ASP A 60 -5.76 -16.38 17.09
CA ASP A 60 -6.29 -15.30 17.89
C ASP A 60 -5.16 -14.72 18.74
N PHE A 61 -4.88 -13.44 18.55
CA PHE A 61 -3.96 -12.67 19.37
C PHE A 61 -4.79 -11.78 20.31
N ASN A 62 -4.56 -11.91 21.61
CA ASN A 62 -5.30 -11.16 22.61
C ASN A 62 -4.35 -10.50 23.59
N VAL A 63 -4.53 -9.20 23.79
CA VAL A 63 -3.90 -8.42 24.86
C VAL A 63 -4.88 -8.36 26.01
N ILE A 64 -4.56 -9.04 27.10
CA ILE A 64 -5.36 -9.10 28.31
C ILE A 64 -4.87 -7.99 29.22
N LEU A 65 -5.70 -7.00 29.48
CA LEU A 65 -5.39 -5.87 30.35
C LEU A 65 -5.73 -6.24 31.82
N ASP A 66 -4.95 -5.70 32.74
CA ASP A 66 -5.30 -5.80 34.17
C ASP A 66 -6.46 -4.85 34.52
N ALA A 67 -6.98 -4.96 35.73
CA ALA A 67 -8.16 -4.20 36.18
C ALA A 67 -7.96 -2.67 36.21
N GLU A 68 -6.70 -2.20 36.19
CA GLU A 68 -6.40 -0.76 36.17
C GLU A 68 -6.38 -0.19 34.74
N HIS A 69 -6.24 -1.06 33.70
CA HIS A 69 -6.13 -0.69 32.31
C HIS A 69 -7.27 -1.20 31.42
N GLU A 70 -8.32 -1.78 32.00
CA GLU A 70 -9.46 -2.41 31.29
C GLU A 70 -10.16 -1.42 30.33
N ASN A 71 -10.50 -1.88 29.10
CA ASN A 71 -11.27 -1.13 28.12
C ASN A 71 -12.43 -1.98 27.56
N HIS A 72 -13.35 -1.35 26.80
CA HIS A 72 -14.55 -1.99 26.24
C HIS A 72 -14.53 -2.07 24.70
N ASP A 73 -13.38 -1.92 24.06
CA ASP A 73 -13.25 -1.83 22.58
C ASP A 73 -13.71 -3.08 21.83
N HIS A 74 -13.85 -4.21 22.54
CA HIS A 74 -14.30 -5.48 22.00
C HIS A 74 -15.70 -5.91 22.46
N ASP A 75 -16.33 -5.15 23.35
CA ASP A 75 -17.69 -5.45 23.84
C ASP A 75 -18.73 -5.01 22.81
N MET A 76 -19.34 -6.00 22.12
CA MET A 76 -20.34 -5.74 21.08
C MET A 76 -21.60 -5.06 21.64
N ALA A 77 -22.00 -5.32 22.87
CA ALA A 77 -23.15 -4.66 23.52
C ALA A 77 -22.83 -3.18 23.80
N TYR A 78 -21.63 -2.88 24.27
CA TYR A 78 -21.16 -1.52 24.45
C TYR A 78 -21.03 -0.76 23.09
N LEU A 79 -20.39 -1.36 22.10
CA LEU A 79 -20.13 -0.74 20.79
C LEU A 79 -21.41 -0.41 20.02
N HIS A 80 -22.47 -1.21 20.15
CA HIS A 80 -23.74 -1.00 19.46
C HIS A 80 -24.86 -0.39 20.33
N GLY A 81 -24.59 -0.14 21.60
CA GLY A 81 -25.56 0.50 22.49
C GLY A 81 -26.66 -0.41 23.05
N ASP A 82 -26.55 -1.73 22.88
CA ASP A 82 -27.54 -2.72 23.32
C ASP A 82 -27.34 -3.14 24.79
N GLY A 83 -27.18 -2.21 25.71
CA GLY A 83 -26.92 -2.58 27.10
C GLY A 83 -27.03 -1.46 28.17
N ALA A 84 -27.32 -0.25 27.76
CA ALA A 84 -27.51 0.85 28.72
C ALA A 84 -29.01 1.11 28.95
N GLU A 85 -29.52 0.82 30.16
CA GLU A 85 -30.76 1.43 30.64
C GLU A 85 -30.58 2.94 30.51
N VAL A 86 -31.40 3.56 29.64
CA VAL A 86 -31.46 5.01 29.48
C VAL A 86 -32.01 5.57 30.79
N HIS A 87 -31.15 6.06 31.65
CA HIS A 87 -31.56 6.99 32.71
C HIS A 87 -31.87 8.32 32.04
N ASP A 88 -33.12 8.42 31.60
CA ASP A 88 -33.72 9.64 31.07
C ASP A 88 -33.85 10.64 32.22
N HIS A 89 -32.97 11.59 32.29
CA HIS A 89 -33.14 12.76 33.17
C HIS A 89 -33.75 13.87 32.31
N PRO A 90 -35.06 14.17 32.51
CA PRO A 90 -35.69 15.29 31.85
C PRO A 90 -35.09 16.61 32.40
N HIS A 91 -34.37 17.32 31.59
CA HIS A 91 -34.00 18.68 31.86
C HIS A 91 -35.16 19.62 31.47
N ASP A 92 -36.07 19.85 32.44
CA ASP A 92 -36.99 20.94 32.36
C ASP A 92 -36.29 22.20 32.89
N HIS A 93 -36.11 23.16 32.01
CA HIS A 93 -35.69 24.52 32.38
C HIS A 93 -36.91 25.39 32.60
N GLU A 94 -37.30 25.59 33.83
CA GLU A 94 -38.08 26.74 34.25
C GLU A 94 -37.33 27.56 35.29
N HIS A 95 -37.15 28.84 34.97
CA HIS A 95 -36.61 29.85 35.86
C HIS A 95 -37.66 30.24 36.90
N HIS A 96 -37.31 30.22 38.19
CA HIS A 96 -37.84 31.20 39.17
C HIS A 96 -36.88 31.40 40.36
N HIS A 97 -36.87 32.66 40.78
CA HIS A 97 -36.02 33.30 41.79
C HIS A 97 -36.34 32.91 43.25
N ASP A 98 -35.27 33.10 44.06
CA ASP A 98 -35.22 33.43 45.49
C ASP A 98 -35.73 32.44 46.54
N HIS A 99 -34.82 31.96 47.40
CA HIS A 99 -34.77 32.29 48.83
C HIS A 99 -33.66 31.48 49.53
N GLU A 100 -32.93 32.21 50.41
CA GLU A 100 -31.93 31.69 51.36
C GLU A 100 -32.53 30.70 52.36
N HIS A 101 -31.89 29.54 52.59
CA HIS A 101 -31.83 28.90 53.88
C HIS A 101 -30.62 27.95 53.98
N ALA A 102 -29.80 28.23 54.99
CA ALA A 102 -28.69 27.38 55.40
C ALA A 102 -29.19 26.09 56.07
N HIS A 103 -28.81 24.95 55.60
CA HIS A 103 -28.78 23.71 56.34
C HIS A 103 -27.53 22.90 56.00
N SER A 104 -26.71 22.66 57.04
CA SER A 104 -25.62 21.72 57.07
C SER A 104 -26.13 20.30 56.97
N HIS A 105 -25.73 19.53 55.99
CA HIS A 105 -25.82 18.08 56.03
C HIS A 105 -24.46 17.50 55.63
N ASP A 106 -23.91 16.73 56.58
CA ASP A 106 -22.83 15.78 56.36
C ASP A 106 -23.25 14.82 55.25
N HIS A 107 -22.54 14.83 54.15
CA HIS A 107 -22.63 13.77 53.16
C HIS A 107 -21.33 12.97 53.17
N ASP A 108 -21.53 11.74 53.59
CA ASP A 108 -20.64 10.61 53.46
C ASP A 108 -20.13 10.53 52.01
N HIS A 109 -18.85 10.76 51.79
CA HIS A 109 -18.20 10.61 50.49
C HIS A 109 -18.06 9.12 50.22
N THR A 110 -19.00 8.55 49.46
CA THR A 110 -18.75 7.35 48.69
C THR A 110 -17.65 7.70 47.69
N GLU A 111 -16.48 7.06 47.82
CA GLU A 111 -15.38 7.16 46.88
C GLU A 111 -15.90 6.75 45.50
N GLU A 112 -16.15 7.72 44.63
CA GLU A 112 -16.24 7.47 43.21
C GLU A 112 -14.83 7.05 42.73
N HIS A 113 -14.69 5.78 42.40
CA HIS A 113 -13.51 5.28 41.73
C HIS A 113 -13.42 5.95 40.37
N HIS A 114 -12.73 7.08 40.31
CA HIS A 114 -12.24 7.65 39.06
C HIS A 114 -11.16 6.70 38.51
N HIS A 115 -11.52 5.89 37.56
CA HIS A 115 -10.54 5.17 36.75
C HIS A 115 -9.66 6.21 36.06
N HIS A 116 -8.42 6.37 36.50
CA HIS A 116 -7.41 7.17 35.88
C HIS A 116 -6.93 6.42 34.62
N HIS A 117 -7.56 6.64 33.47
CA HIS A 117 -7.00 6.26 32.22
C HIS A 117 -5.72 7.09 31.99
N GLU A 118 -4.56 6.43 31.95
CA GLU A 118 -3.31 7.09 31.57
C GLU A 118 -3.38 7.48 30.10
N HIS A 119 -3.69 8.75 29.84
CA HIS A 119 -3.62 9.33 28.50
C HIS A 119 -2.17 9.60 28.11
N ARG A 120 -1.60 8.76 27.25
CA ARG A 120 -0.23 8.94 26.74
C ARG A 120 -0.26 9.75 25.45
N GLY A 121 0.63 10.74 25.35
CA GLY A 121 0.89 11.46 24.09
C GLY A 121 1.88 10.71 23.21
N LEU A 122 2.03 11.16 21.97
CA LEU A 122 2.99 10.59 21.02
C LEU A 122 4.43 10.55 21.56
N PRO A 123 4.95 11.60 22.23
CA PRO A 123 6.32 11.58 22.76
C PRO A 123 6.59 10.46 23.78
N GLU A 124 5.63 10.19 24.66
CA GLU A 124 5.76 9.14 25.66
C GLU A 124 5.76 7.76 25.03
N ILE A 125 4.88 7.52 24.04
CA ILE A 125 4.82 6.25 23.30
C ILE A 125 6.11 6.01 22.53
N LEU A 126 6.63 7.04 21.84
CA LEU A 126 7.90 6.93 21.13
C LEU A 126 9.08 6.68 22.08
N ALA A 127 9.04 7.23 23.30
CA ALA A 127 10.07 6.95 24.33
C ALA A 127 10.04 5.48 24.76
N ILE A 128 8.87 4.88 24.95
CA ILE A 128 8.68 3.44 25.25
C ILE A 128 9.28 2.60 24.12
N ILE A 129 8.91 2.85 22.89
CA ILE A 129 9.37 2.09 21.70
C ILE A 129 10.91 2.20 21.57
N ARG A 130 11.48 3.37 21.77
CA ARG A 130 12.93 3.63 21.67
C ARG A 130 13.74 2.98 22.79
N SER A 131 13.17 2.85 23.97
CA SER A 131 13.81 2.20 25.11
C SER A 131 13.81 0.66 25.01
N GLY A 132 12.93 0.08 24.20
CA GLY A 132 12.81 -1.35 23.99
C GLY A 132 13.95 -1.96 23.17
N GLY A 133 14.17 -3.26 23.31
CA GLY A 133 15.16 -4.06 22.58
C GLY A 133 14.73 -4.46 21.17
N LEU A 134 13.98 -3.58 20.47
CA LEU A 134 13.50 -3.84 19.11
C LEU A 134 14.62 -3.75 18.07
N THR A 135 14.48 -4.51 16.99
CA THR A 135 15.34 -4.32 15.81
C THR A 135 15.17 -2.91 15.25
N PRO A 136 16.16 -2.37 14.51
CA PRO A 136 16.00 -1.07 13.85
C PRO A 136 14.80 -1.00 12.92
N GLY A 137 14.50 -2.09 12.18
CA GLY A 137 13.37 -2.19 11.26
C GLY A 137 12.02 -2.15 11.99
N ALA A 138 11.83 -3.01 12.98
CA ALA A 138 10.61 -3.05 13.80
C ALA A 138 10.36 -1.72 14.53
N ARG A 139 11.42 -1.12 15.09
CA ARG A 139 11.32 0.19 15.75
C ARG A 139 10.87 1.28 14.80
N ALA A 140 11.55 1.43 13.66
CA ALA A 140 11.20 2.44 12.66
C ALA A 140 9.78 2.27 12.13
N LEU A 141 9.32 1.03 11.96
CA LEU A 141 7.96 0.75 11.50
C LEU A 141 6.93 1.10 12.58
N ALA A 142 7.15 0.72 13.85
CA ALA A 142 6.25 1.06 14.94
C ALA A 142 6.14 2.58 15.12
N GLU A 143 7.27 3.32 15.12
CA GLU A 143 7.27 4.78 15.18
C GLU A 143 6.49 5.40 14.02
N ARG A 144 6.64 4.87 12.79
CA ARG A 144 5.91 5.35 11.62
C ARG A 144 4.41 5.13 11.76
N ILE A 145 3.96 3.98 12.24
CA ILE A 145 2.54 3.69 12.45
C ILE A 145 1.94 4.67 13.46
N PHE A 146 2.61 4.91 14.59
CA PHE A 146 2.16 5.89 15.59
C PHE A 146 2.15 7.32 15.06
N GLN A 147 3.11 7.70 14.23
CA GLN A 147 3.11 9.01 13.60
C GLN A 147 1.88 9.22 12.71
N ILE A 148 1.55 8.21 11.88
CA ILE A 148 0.36 8.23 11.01
C ILE A 148 -0.93 8.37 11.85
N LEU A 149 -1.03 7.62 12.93
CA LEU A 149 -2.17 7.70 13.85
C LEU A 149 -2.28 9.07 14.50
N ALA A 150 -1.18 9.60 15.02
CA ALA A 150 -1.16 10.92 15.67
C ALA A 150 -1.59 12.04 14.72
N GLU A 151 -1.12 12.01 13.47
CA GLU A 151 -1.53 12.98 12.45
C GLU A 151 -3.02 12.88 12.11
N ALA A 152 -3.57 11.66 12.09
CA ALA A 152 -4.98 11.43 11.81
C ALA A 152 -5.88 11.87 12.97
N GLU A 153 -5.47 11.59 14.20
CA GLU A 153 -6.18 12.01 15.42
C GLU A 153 -6.09 13.53 15.62
N ALA A 154 -4.91 14.14 15.43
CA ALA A 154 -4.74 15.59 15.46
C ALA A 154 -5.73 16.29 14.52
N LYS A 155 -5.88 15.77 13.31
CA LYS A 155 -6.81 16.30 12.33
C LYS A 155 -8.27 16.04 12.71
N ALA A 156 -8.58 14.87 13.30
CA ALA A 156 -9.93 14.53 13.73
C ALA A 156 -10.39 15.44 14.89
N HIS A 157 -9.51 15.76 15.82
CA HIS A 157 -9.77 16.61 16.99
C HIS A 157 -9.56 18.09 16.74
N GLY A 158 -8.94 18.47 15.62
CA GLY A 158 -8.63 19.88 15.31
C GLY A 158 -7.58 20.49 16.25
N VAL A 159 -6.65 19.69 16.77
CA VAL A 159 -5.58 20.10 17.69
C VAL A 159 -4.21 19.98 17.02
N PRO A 160 -3.20 20.74 17.48
CA PRO A 160 -1.82 20.54 17.07
C PRO A 160 -1.29 19.14 17.43
N LEU A 161 -0.36 18.60 16.65
CA LEU A 161 0.18 17.24 16.82
C LEU A 161 0.82 17.00 18.20
N ASP A 162 1.44 18.02 18.78
CA ASP A 162 2.07 17.98 20.12
C ASP A 162 1.07 18.02 21.28
N GLN A 163 -0.22 18.28 20.98
CA GLN A 163 -1.32 18.29 21.95
C GLN A 163 -2.28 17.12 21.77
N VAL A 164 -1.94 16.16 20.90
CA VAL A 164 -2.72 14.95 20.73
C VAL A 164 -2.55 14.05 21.94
N HIS A 165 -3.66 13.80 22.62
CA HIS A 165 -3.79 12.73 23.60
C HIS A 165 -4.59 11.59 22.96
N PHE A 166 -3.99 10.42 22.92
CA PHE A 166 -4.68 9.25 22.43
C PHE A 166 -5.66 8.76 23.48
N HIS A 167 -6.94 8.76 23.15
CA HIS A 167 -7.99 8.29 24.05
C HIS A 167 -8.15 6.77 23.99
N GLU A 168 -8.06 6.18 22.81
CA GLU A 168 -8.16 4.73 22.59
C GLU A 168 -6.82 4.15 22.12
N VAL A 169 -6.18 4.78 21.16
CA VAL A 169 -4.93 4.30 20.51
C VAL A 169 -3.69 4.43 21.41
N GLY A 170 -3.73 5.23 22.47
CA GLY A 170 -2.68 5.35 23.50
C GLY A 170 -2.77 4.33 24.62
N ALA A 171 -3.82 3.53 24.63
CA ALA A 171 -3.99 2.44 25.58
C ALA A 171 -2.92 1.34 25.37
N VAL A 172 -2.67 0.58 26.39
CA VAL A 172 -1.62 -0.44 26.42
C VAL A 172 -1.77 -1.48 25.32
N ASP A 173 -3.01 -1.91 25.06
CA ASP A 173 -3.33 -2.88 24.01
C ASP A 173 -2.96 -2.40 22.61
N SER A 174 -3.25 -1.14 22.28
CA SER A 174 -2.89 -0.56 20.99
C SER A 174 -1.38 -0.44 20.82
N ILE A 175 -0.63 -0.11 21.89
CA ILE A 175 0.83 -0.08 21.85
C ILE A 175 1.36 -1.49 21.60
N VAL A 176 0.84 -2.49 22.28
CA VAL A 176 1.24 -3.89 22.13
C VAL A 176 0.91 -4.38 20.72
N ASP A 177 -0.28 -4.10 20.20
CA ASP A 177 -0.69 -4.49 18.84
C ASP A 177 0.22 -3.91 17.77
N ILE A 178 0.50 -2.60 17.83
CA ILE A 178 1.32 -1.91 16.83
C ILE A 178 2.77 -2.41 16.86
N VAL A 179 3.35 -2.54 18.05
CA VAL A 179 4.71 -3.06 18.18
C VAL A 179 4.78 -4.52 17.73
N SER A 180 3.77 -5.33 18.09
CA SER A 180 3.69 -6.73 17.66
C SER A 180 3.59 -6.86 16.14
N ALA A 181 2.74 -6.06 15.49
CA ALA A 181 2.63 -6.05 14.05
C ALA A 181 3.96 -5.65 13.38
N ALA A 182 4.64 -4.64 13.91
CA ALA A 182 5.93 -4.19 13.41
C ALA A 182 7.03 -5.27 13.56
N VAL A 183 7.09 -5.95 14.71
CA VAL A 183 8.04 -7.05 14.98
C VAL A 183 7.76 -8.23 14.05
N CYS A 184 6.51 -8.65 13.90
CA CYS A 184 6.14 -9.76 13.04
C CYS A 184 6.45 -9.47 11.57
N LEU A 185 6.20 -8.26 11.09
CA LEU A 185 6.51 -7.83 9.72
C LEU A 185 8.02 -7.78 9.46
N ASP A 186 8.79 -7.21 10.39
CA ASP A 186 10.25 -7.18 10.29
C ASP A 186 10.84 -8.61 10.29
N ASN A 187 10.31 -9.51 11.10
CA ASN A 187 10.73 -10.91 11.17
C ASN A 187 10.41 -11.68 9.87
N LEU A 188 9.22 -11.48 9.28
CA LEU A 188 8.84 -12.11 8.01
C LEU A 188 9.61 -11.53 6.82
N ALA A 189 10.05 -10.28 6.92
CA ALA A 189 10.84 -9.53 5.94
C ALA A 189 10.31 -9.70 4.49
N PRO A 190 9.08 -9.32 4.18
CA PRO A 190 8.58 -9.37 2.81
C PRO A 190 9.26 -8.26 1.98
N ASP A 191 9.60 -8.58 0.71
CA ASP A 191 10.14 -7.58 -0.23
C ASP A 191 9.07 -6.56 -0.64
N GLU A 192 7.81 -6.99 -0.68
CA GLU A 192 6.65 -6.18 -1.07
C GLU A 192 5.43 -6.52 -0.22
N VAL A 193 4.59 -5.52 0.04
CA VAL A 193 3.30 -5.70 0.70
C VAL A 193 2.17 -5.18 -0.20
N ILE A 194 1.27 -6.09 -0.54
CA ILE A 194 0.13 -5.82 -1.42
C ILE A 194 -1.14 -5.68 -0.58
N VAL A 195 -1.87 -4.58 -0.75
CA VAL A 195 -3.22 -4.38 -0.20
C VAL A 195 -4.08 -3.75 -1.27
N THR A 196 -5.08 -4.48 -1.75
CA THR A 196 -5.92 -4.06 -2.89
C THR A 196 -7.05 -3.11 -2.49
N GLY A 197 -7.42 -3.10 -1.24
CA GLY A 197 -8.46 -2.24 -0.66
C GLY A 197 -8.88 -2.72 0.72
N LEU A 198 -9.48 -1.82 1.48
CA LEU A 198 -9.99 -2.04 2.84
C LEU A 198 -11.51 -2.11 2.80
N SER A 199 -12.07 -3.28 3.11
CA SER A 199 -13.52 -3.42 3.21
C SER A 199 -14.01 -2.79 4.51
N GLU A 200 -14.89 -1.79 4.38
CA GLU A 200 -15.40 -1.03 5.52
C GLU A 200 -16.90 -1.18 5.66
N GLY A 201 -17.38 -1.12 6.91
CA GLY A 201 -18.78 -1.17 7.24
C GLY A 201 -19.49 0.17 7.13
N SER A 202 -20.62 0.29 7.81
CA SER A 202 -21.47 1.48 7.83
C SER A 202 -22.20 1.62 9.17
N GLY A 203 -22.92 2.73 9.35
CA GLY A 203 -23.67 3.00 10.55
C GLY A 203 -22.84 3.76 11.57
N PHE A 204 -22.90 3.35 12.83
CA PHE A 204 -22.27 4.03 13.95
C PHE A 204 -21.54 3.04 14.86
N VAL A 205 -20.51 3.52 15.53
CA VAL A 205 -19.80 2.79 16.59
C VAL A 205 -19.69 3.70 17.81
N ARG A 206 -19.82 3.12 18.99
CA ARG A 206 -19.60 3.84 20.26
C ARG A 206 -18.11 3.83 20.58
N CYS A 207 -17.60 4.99 20.96
CA CYS A 207 -16.24 5.18 21.47
C CYS A 207 -16.28 6.12 22.68
N GLN A 208 -15.14 6.50 23.23
CA GLN A 208 -15.08 7.46 24.35
C GLN A 208 -15.73 8.83 24.02
N HIS A 209 -15.86 9.18 22.74
CA HIS A 209 -16.51 10.40 22.25
C HIS A 209 -18.03 10.23 22.01
N GLY A 210 -18.61 9.09 22.40
CA GLY A 210 -20.00 8.73 22.12
C GLY A 210 -20.18 7.97 20.81
N MET A 211 -21.36 8.11 20.19
CA MET A 211 -21.68 7.44 18.92
C MET A 211 -21.13 8.22 17.75
N ILE A 212 -20.19 7.66 17.01
CA ILE A 212 -19.58 8.28 15.83
C ILE A 212 -19.87 7.47 14.55
N PRO A 213 -19.95 8.13 13.38
CA PRO A 213 -20.24 7.43 12.13
C PRO A 213 -19.05 6.58 11.66
N VAL A 214 -19.36 5.47 10.98
CA VAL A 214 -18.41 4.60 10.31
C VAL A 214 -18.40 4.93 8.79
N PRO A 215 -17.23 5.12 8.16
CA PRO A 215 -15.86 5.06 8.73
C PRO A 215 -15.59 6.15 9.74
N VAL A 216 -14.86 5.80 10.81
CA VAL A 216 -14.51 6.78 11.84
C VAL A 216 -13.57 7.88 11.29
N PRO A 217 -13.60 9.12 11.86
CA PRO A 217 -12.84 10.26 11.30
C PRO A 217 -11.34 10.00 11.12
N ALA A 218 -10.71 9.31 12.07
CA ALA A 218 -9.29 8.96 11.99
C ALA A 218 -9.00 8.06 10.79
N VAL A 219 -9.83 7.04 10.53
CA VAL A 219 -9.70 6.16 9.34
C VAL A 219 -9.81 6.97 8.05
N LEU A 220 -10.79 7.88 7.94
CA LEU A 220 -10.94 8.74 6.75
C LEU A 220 -9.73 9.65 6.54
N ASN A 221 -9.16 10.19 7.62
CA ASN A 221 -7.96 11.02 7.55
C ASN A 221 -6.75 10.23 7.05
N ILE A 222 -6.54 8.98 7.54
CA ILE A 222 -5.48 8.09 7.08
C ILE A 222 -5.66 7.74 5.61
N VAL A 223 -6.87 7.32 5.23
CA VAL A 223 -7.22 6.95 3.85
C VAL A 223 -6.93 8.09 2.88
N GLN A 224 -7.35 9.30 3.23
CA GLN A 224 -7.12 10.50 2.41
C GLN A 224 -5.63 10.83 2.29
N ALA A 225 -4.89 10.81 3.41
CA ALA A 225 -3.48 11.20 3.42
C ALA A 225 -2.57 10.20 2.66
N HIS A 226 -2.92 8.91 2.68
CA HIS A 226 -2.09 7.85 2.13
C HIS A 226 -2.68 7.19 0.86
N GLY A 227 -3.75 7.73 0.30
CA GLY A 227 -4.35 7.21 -0.94
C GLY A 227 -4.81 5.76 -0.81
N LEU A 228 -5.39 5.36 0.33
CA LEU A 228 -5.92 4.02 0.50
C LEU A 228 -7.31 3.92 -0.15
N THR A 229 -7.64 2.75 -0.68
CA THR A 229 -8.95 2.48 -1.26
C THR A 229 -9.87 1.85 -0.22
N LEU A 230 -11.00 2.52 0.12
CA LEU A 230 -12.08 1.93 0.89
C LEU A 230 -13.08 1.24 -0.04
N VAL A 231 -13.53 0.06 0.37
CA VAL A 231 -14.57 -0.72 -0.32
C VAL A 231 -15.78 -0.82 0.61
N PRO A 232 -16.83 -0.03 0.39
CA PRO A 232 -18.02 -0.08 1.24
C PRO A 232 -18.68 -1.47 1.21
N THR A 233 -19.12 -1.94 2.39
CA THR A 233 -19.89 -3.16 2.55
C THR A 233 -21.29 -2.86 3.07
N GLY A 234 -22.20 -3.85 3.05
CA GLY A 234 -23.52 -3.72 3.68
C GLY A 234 -23.53 -4.00 5.20
N ILE A 235 -22.36 -4.22 5.81
CA ILE A 235 -22.25 -4.62 7.21
C ILE A 235 -22.38 -3.40 8.11
N GLN A 236 -23.19 -3.54 9.18
CA GLN A 236 -23.28 -2.52 10.22
C GLN A 236 -22.12 -2.68 11.20
N GLY A 237 -21.38 -1.59 11.46
CA GLY A 237 -20.25 -1.52 12.38
C GLY A 237 -18.93 -1.22 11.69
N GLU A 238 -17.92 -0.98 12.49
CA GLU A 238 -16.57 -0.66 12.10
C GLU A 238 -15.79 -1.94 11.76
N LEU A 239 -15.34 -2.06 10.52
CA LEU A 239 -14.51 -3.18 10.07
C LEU A 239 -13.02 -2.80 9.98
N VAL A 240 -12.74 -1.54 9.71
CA VAL A 240 -11.38 -1.00 9.63
C VAL A 240 -11.14 -0.08 10.81
N THR A 241 -10.29 -0.51 11.75
CA THR A 241 -9.91 0.34 12.87
C THR A 241 -8.83 1.36 12.48
N PRO A 242 -8.69 2.48 13.20
CA PRO A 242 -7.58 3.43 12.98
C PRO A 242 -6.21 2.75 12.99
N THR A 243 -5.97 1.83 13.93
CA THR A 243 -4.73 1.03 14.02
C THR A 243 -4.51 0.18 12.77
N GLY A 244 -5.54 -0.54 12.31
CA GLY A 244 -5.47 -1.35 11.10
C GLY A 244 -5.19 -0.51 9.84
N ALA A 245 -5.86 0.63 9.69
CA ALA A 245 -5.63 1.56 8.60
C ALA A 245 -4.20 2.13 8.61
N ALA A 246 -3.68 2.50 9.80
CA ALA A 246 -2.33 3.05 9.96
C ALA A 246 -1.24 2.00 9.66
N ILE A 247 -1.44 0.75 10.06
CA ILE A 247 -0.55 -0.36 9.70
C ILE A 247 -0.48 -0.46 8.17
N VAL A 248 -1.64 -0.54 7.49
CA VAL A 248 -1.66 -0.62 6.00
C VAL A 248 -1.00 0.59 5.36
N ALA A 249 -1.27 1.79 5.83
CA ALA A 249 -0.66 3.02 5.33
C ALA A 249 0.88 3.03 5.48
N ALA A 250 1.39 2.42 6.55
CA ALA A 250 2.82 2.33 6.80
C ALA A 250 3.54 1.30 5.92
N ILE A 251 2.88 0.19 5.56
CA ILE A 251 3.56 -0.98 4.97
C ILE A 251 3.22 -1.21 3.50
N ARG A 252 2.08 -0.73 2.99
CA ARG A 252 1.65 -1.01 1.63
C ARG A 252 2.64 -0.46 0.59
N THR A 253 3.11 -1.34 -0.28
CA THR A 253 3.98 -0.99 -1.41
C THR A 253 3.27 -1.10 -2.76
N LYS A 254 2.21 -1.95 -2.85
CA LYS A 254 1.42 -2.16 -4.08
C LYS A 254 -0.07 -2.25 -3.79
N GLU A 255 -0.87 -1.86 -4.79
CA GLU A 255 -2.35 -1.86 -4.73
C GLU A 255 -2.99 -2.96 -5.56
N THR A 256 -2.22 -3.62 -6.42
CA THR A 256 -2.73 -4.62 -7.36
C THR A 256 -2.03 -5.95 -7.19
N LEU A 257 -2.82 -7.02 -7.26
CA LEU A 257 -2.28 -8.38 -7.32
C LEU A 257 -1.64 -8.62 -8.69
N PRO A 258 -0.59 -9.44 -8.76
CA PRO A 258 -0.09 -9.96 -10.02
C PRO A 258 -1.15 -10.79 -10.73
N ALA A 259 -1.09 -10.87 -12.07
CA ALA A 259 -2.06 -11.62 -12.88
C ALA A 259 -2.10 -13.12 -12.53
N SER A 260 -0.97 -13.67 -12.06
CA SER A 260 -0.86 -15.03 -11.53
C SER A 260 0.21 -15.09 -10.45
N PHE A 261 0.00 -15.92 -9.45
CA PHE A 261 0.94 -16.11 -8.34
C PHE A 261 0.80 -17.50 -7.76
N LYS A 262 1.85 -17.97 -7.09
CA LYS A 262 1.80 -19.15 -6.22
C LYS A 262 1.68 -18.68 -4.79
N CYS A 263 0.69 -19.18 -4.07
CA CYS A 263 0.58 -18.94 -2.63
C CYS A 263 1.39 -20.04 -1.92
N THR A 264 2.43 -19.65 -1.19
CA THR A 264 3.33 -20.59 -0.50
C THR A 264 2.97 -20.80 0.95
N ARG A 265 2.41 -19.77 1.60
CA ARG A 265 1.94 -19.84 2.99
C ARG A 265 0.71 -18.96 3.15
N THR A 266 -0.18 -19.34 4.07
CA THR A 266 -1.35 -18.54 4.47
C THR A 266 -1.41 -18.47 5.98
N GLY A 267 -1.91 -17.33 6.49
CA GLY A 267 -2.25 -17.13 7.89
C GLY A 267 -3.61 -16.47 8.01
N LEU A 268 -4.40 -16.89 9.00
CA LEU A 268 -5.71 -16.36 9.32
C LEU A 268 -5.68 -15.75 10.72
N GLY A 269 -5.93 -14.45 10.82
CA GLY A 269 -6.08 -13.71 12.07
C GLY A 269 -7.54 -13.45 12.38
N ALA A 270 -7.98 -13.87 13.56
CA ALA A 270 -9.34 -13.68 14.03
C ALA A 270 -9.51 -12.30 14.67
N GLY A 271 -10.57 -11.58 14.30
CA GLY A 271 -11.01 -10.38 15.01
C GLY A 271 -11.95 -10.72 16.17
N LYS A 272 -12.01 -9.86 17.16
CA LYS A 272 -12.85 -10.05 18.36
C LYS A 272 -14.33 -9.84 18.06
N ARG A 273 -14.66 -8.89 17.22
CA ARG A 273 -16.03 -8.50 16.90
C ARG A 273 -16.77 -9.56 16.08
N THR A 274 -18.10 -9.60 16.23
CA THR A 274 -18.97 -10.56 15.55
C THR A 274 -19.89 -9.85 14.59
N TYR A 275 -19.85 -10.29 13.32
CA TYR A 275 -20.65 -9.74 12.22
C TYR A 275 -21.31 -10.87 11.43
N GLU A 276 -22.18 -10.53 10.44
CA GLU A 276 -22.80 -11.50 9.53
C GLU A 276 -21.77 -12.36 8.78
N ARG A 277 -20.61 -11.80 8.46
CA ARG A 277 -19.47 -12.56 7.92
C ARG A 277 -18.38 -12.72 9.00
N PRO A 278 -17.54 -13.75 8.88
CA PRO A 278 -16.48 -13.95 9.88
C PRO A 278 -15.50 -12.77 9.85
N SER A 279 -15.23 -12.21 11.04
CA SER A 279 -14.18 -11.21 11.22
C SER A 279 -12.83 -11.91 11.14
N LEU A 280 -12.22 -11.93 9.96
CA LEU A 280 -10.96 -12.60 9.66
C LEU A 280 -10.10 -11.76 8.72
N LEU A 281 -8.84 -11.59 9.05
CA LEU A 281 -7.81 -11.12 8.14
C LEU A 281 -7.04 -12.30 7.58
N ARG A 282 -6.86 -12.33 6.26
CA ARG A 282 -6.04 -13.35 5.61
C ARG A 282 -4.74 -12.75 5.11
N ALA A 283 -3.61 -13.27 5.61
CA ALA A 283 -2.29 -12.97 5.13
C ALA A 283 -1.81 -14.12 4.24
N MET A 284 -1.22 -13.80 3.09
CA MET A 284 -0.70 -14.79 2.14
C MET A 284 0.72 -14.40 1.71
N MET A 285 1.65 -15.34 1.83
CA MET A 285 2.97 -15.18 1.21
C MET A 285 2.90 -15.68 -0.23
N LEU A 286 3.16 -14.77 -1.14
CA LEU A 286 3.10 -15.03 -2.57
C LEU A 286 4.51 -15.14 -3.14
N GLU A 287 4.71 -16.13 -3.98
CA GLU A 287 5.83 -16.18 -4.90
C GLU A 287 5.30 -15.89 -6.30
N THR A 288 5.80 -14.85 -6.88
CA THR A 288 5.72 -14.66 -8.31
C THR A 288 6.92 -15.36 -8.91
N GLU A 289 6.70 -16.26 -9.86
CA GLU A 289 7.77 -16.56 -10.77
C GLU A 289 8.21 -15.17 -11.29
N GLU A 290 9.50 -14.88 -11.27
CA GLU A 290 10.05 -13.86 -12.15
C GLU A 290 9.78 -14.33 -13.59
N ASN A 291 8.51 -14.33 -13.97
CA ASN A 291 8.21 -14.08 -15.35
C ASN A 291 8.84 -12.71 -15.55
N ASP A 292 9.90 -12.65 -16.36
CA ASP A 292 10.32 -11.44 -17.03
C ASP A 292 9.07 -10.56 -17.13
N GLU A 293 9.02 -9.43 -16.41
CA GLU A 293 7.84 -8.55 -16.38
C GLU A 293 7.24 -8.63 -17.77
N LYS A 294 6.04 -9.26 -17.89
CA LYS A 294 5.46 -9.35 -19.23
C LYS A 294 5.40 -7.91 -19.68
N ASP A 295 6.37 -7.54 -20.53
CA ASP A 295 6.54 -6.16 -20.95
C ASP A 295 5.24 -5.78 -21.63
N THR A 296 4.36 -5.14 -20.85
CA THR A 296 3.05 -4.71 -21.32
C THR A 296 3.19 -3.31 -21.87
N ILE A 297 2.66 -3.14 -23.04
CA ILE A 297 2.62 -1.86 -23.74
C ILE A 297 1.19 -1.51 -24.10
N TRP A 298 0.97 -0.24 -24.37
CA TRP A 298 -0.23 0.24 -25.02
C TRP A 298 0.03 0.52 -26.48
N LYS A 299 -0.89 0.09 -27.33
CA LYS A 299 -1.04 0.57 -28.69
C LYS A 299 -2.19 1.57 -28.72
N LEU A 300 -1.88 2.82 -29.00
CA LEU A 300 -2.87 3.86 -29.28
C LEU A 300 -3.06 3.92 -30.80
N GLU A 301 -4.30 3.92 -31.27
CA GLU A 301 -4.62 3.83 -32.67
C GLU A 301 -5.74 4.78 -33.03
N CYS A 302 -5.57 5.56 -34.10
CA CYS A 302 -6.64 6.38 -34.67
C CYS A 302 -6.50 6.51 -36.19
N ASN A 303 -7.63 6.78 -36.87
CA ASN A 303 -7.64 6.99 -38.33
C ASN A 303 -7.87 8.50 -38.61
N ILE A 304 -7.12 9.04 -39.55
CA ILE A 304 -7.05 10.48 -39.84
C ILE A 304 -7.16 10.65 -41.36
N ASP A 305 -8.24 11.32 -41.85
CA ASP A 305 -8.53 11.51 -43.30
C ASP A 305 -8.46 12.96 -43.78
N ASP A 306 -8.19 13.90 -42.85
CA ASP A 306 -8.24 15.34 -43.13
C ASP A 306 -7.10 16.15 -42.48
N CYS A 307 -5.96 15.48 -42.19
CA CYS A 307 -4.76 16.12 -41.66
C CYS A 307 -3.64 16.20 -42.71
N THR A 308 -2.89 17.30 -42.75
CA THR A 308 -1.78 17.46 -43.68
C THR A 308 -0.58 16.56 -43.33
N GLY A 309 0.20 16.13 -44.31
CA GLY A 309 1.43 15.36 -44.08
C GLY A 309 2.45 16.10 -43.19
N GLU A 310 2.50 17.43 -43.24
CA GLU A 310 3.36 18.26 -42.39
C GLU A 310 2.92 18.19 -40.92
N ALA A 311 1.63 18.31 -40.65
CA ALA A 311 1.10 18.18 -39.30
C ALA A 311 1.31 16.77 -38.73
N LEU A 312 1.10 15.71 -39.54
CA LEU A 312 1.38 14.34 -39.17
C LEU A 312 2.87 14.12 -38.86
N GLY A 313 3.78 14.66 -39.67
CA GLY A 313 5.22 14.61 -39.41
C GLY A 313 5.64 15.33 -38.15
N TYR A 314 5.05 16.49 -37.87
CA TYR A 314 5.28 17.23 -36.63
C TYR A 314 4.75 16.48 -35.39
N CYS A 315 3.56 15.92 -35.50
CA CYS A 315 2.94 15.09 -34.44
C CYS A 315 3.85 13.89 -34.10
N MET A 316 4.31 13.14 -35.09
CA MET A 316 5.25 12.02 -34.90
C MET A 316 6.50 12.44 -34.14
N GLY A 317 7.15 13.53 -34.55
CA GLY A 317 8.33 14.03 -33.86
C GLY A 317 8.06 14.44 -32.42
N LYS A 318 6.90 15.04 -32.13
CA LYS A 318 6.49 15.42 -30.79
C LYS A 318 6.18 14.22 -29.90
N LEU A 319 5.49 13.20 -30.43
CA LEU A 319 5.21 11.95 -29.73
C LEU A 319 6.49 11.21 -29.33
N LEU A 320 7.45 11.07 -30.26
CA LEU A 320 8.73 10.41 -29.95
C LEU A 320 9.51 11.15 -28.85
N ARG A 321 9.56 12.50 -28.91
CA ARG A 321 10.22 13.30 -27.85
C ARG A 321 9.51 13.23 -26.52
N SER A 322 8.23 12.94 -26.49
CA SER A 322 7.41 12.82 -25.29
C SER A 322 7.33 11.40 -24.73
N GLY A 323 8.17 10.48 -25.20
CA GLY A 323 8.33 9.16 -24.62
C GLY A 323 7.54 8.04 -25.31
N ALA A 324 7.00 8.27 -26.51
CA ALA A 324 6.50 7.17 -27.33
C ALA A 324 7.65 6.21 -27.65
N ARG A 325 7.42 4.91 -27.47
CA ARG A 325 8.42 3.87 -27.79
C ARG A 325 8.56 3.64 -29.29
N ASP A 326 7.46 3.82 -30.02
CA ASP A 326 7.40 3.76 -31.47
C ASP A 326 6.18 4.55 -31.98
N VAL A 327 6.30 5.11 -33.19
CA VAL A 327 5.22 5.86 -33.86
C VAL A 327 5.31 5.56 -35.35
N HIS A 328 4.21 5.13 -35.95
CA HIS A 328 4.17 4.93 -37.40
C HIS A 328 2.80 5.22 -37.99
N TYR A 329 2.75 5.47 -39.27
CA TYR A 329 1.56 5.68 -40.07
C TYR A 329 1.36 4.54 -41.05
N ILE A 330 0.12 4.04 -41.16
CA ILE A 330 -0.28 3.04 -42.11
C ILE A 330 -1.26 3.68 -43.08
N PRO A 331 -1.04 3.70 -44.40
CA PRO A 331 -2.02 4.17 -45.37
C PRO A 331 -3.26 3.30 -45.36
N VAL A 332 -4.43 3.91 -45.27
CA VAL A 332 -5.74 3.22 -45.25
C VAL A 332 -6.74 3.95 -46.12
N TYR A 333 -7.82 3.27 -46.46
CA TYR A 333 -9.01 3.91 -47.08
C TYR A 333 -10.16 3.88 -46.08
N MET A 334 -10.75 5.02 -45.82
CA MET A 334 -11.91 5.16 -44.93
C MET A 334 -13.22 5.16 -45.71
N LYS A 335 -14.36 5.28 -44.99
CA LYS A 335 -15.69 5.44 -45.57
C LYS A 335 -15.68 6.54 -46.65
N LYS A 336 -16.56 6.42 -47.65
CA LYS A 336 -16.60 7.31 -48.83
C LYS A 336 -15.30 7.28 -49.66
N ASN A 337 -14.52 6.19 -49.57
CA ASN A 337 -13.33 5.95 -50.34
C ASN A 337 -12.25 7.04 -50.18
N ARG A 338 -12.13 7.62 -48.98
CA ARG A 338 -11.15 8.66 -48.67
C ARG A 338 -9.80 8.06 -48.33
N PRO A 339 -8.72 8.46 -49.00
CA PRO A 339 -7.36 8.16 -48.56
C PRO A 339 -7.13 8.72 -47.15
N ALA A 340 -6.51 7.97 -46.26
CA ALA A 340 -6.28 8.34 -44.87
C ALA A 340 -5.05 7.65 -44.31
N TYR A 341 -4.67 8.02 -43.12
CA TYR A 341 -3.61 7.35 -42.37
C TYR A 341 -4.14 6.83 -41.04
N GLN A 342 -3.81 5.60 -40.71
CA GLN A 342 -3.90 5.10 -39.37
C GLN A 342 -2.62 5.45 -38.63
N LEU A 343 -2.73 6.21 -37.56
CA LEU A 343 -1.66 6.49 -36.62
C LEU A 343 -1.62 5.39 -35.57
N ASP A 344 -0.49 4.74 -35.41
CA ASP A 344 -0.19 3.79 -34.35
C ASP A 344 0.91 4.34 -33.46
N VAL A 345 0.68 4.37 -32.14
CA VAL A 345 1.66 4.82 -31.15
C VAL A 345 1.82 3.74 -30.09
N ILE A 346 3.06 3.31 -29.88
CA ILE A 346 3.41 2.33 -28.84
C ILE A 346 3.96 3.08 -27.63
N CYS A 347 3.39 2.83 -26.46
CA CYS A 347 3.80 3.51 -25.24
C CYS A 347 3.64 2.60 -23.99
N ASP A 348 4.12 3.08 -22.87
CA ASP A 348 3.85 2.50 -21.54
C ASP A 348 2.68 3.20 -20.84
N ASP A 349 2.30 2.69 -19.67
CA ASP A 349 1.21 3.27 -18.88
C ASP A 349 1.50 4.71 -18.43
N THR A 350 2.76 5.02 -18.13
CA THR A 350 3.17 6.30 -17.55
C THR A 350 3.11 7.44 -18.57
N THR A 351 3.35 7.15 -19.84
CA THR A 351 3.36 8.17 -20.92
C THR A 351 2.04 8.26 -21.68
N ARG A 352 1.15 7.27 -21.52
CA ARG A 352 -0.08 7.12 -22.32
C ARG A 352 -0.93 8.39 -22.37
N GLU A 353 -1.30 8.96 -21.23
CA GLU A 353 -2.19 10.13 -21.16
C GLU A 353 -1.57 11.36 -21.84
N THR A 354 -0.28 11.57 -21.62
CA THR A 354 0.47 12.66 -22.27
C THR A 354 0.45 12.52 -23.79
N LEU A 355 0.65 11.30 -24.30
CA LEU A 355 0.68 11.03 -25.73
C LEU A 355 -0.72 11.15 -26.36
N GLU A 356 -1.79 10.73 -25.67
CA GLU A 356 -3.16 10.94 -26.13
C GLU A 356 -3.49 12.43 -26.27
N ASN A 357 -3.08 13.23 -25.31
CA ASN A 357 -3.26 14.69 -25.36
C ASN A 357 -2.51 15.32 -26.55
N ILE A 358 -1.32 14.82 -26.86
CA ILE A 358 -0.57 15.26 -28.06
C ILE A 358 -1.31 14.86 -29.35
N ILE A 359 -1.82 13.64 -29.45
CA ILE A 359 -2.57 13.19 -30.63
C ILE A 359 -3.80 14.07 -30.85
N PHE A 360 -4.59 14.34 -29.80
CA PHE A 360 -5.75 15.23 -29.90
C PHE A 360 -5.40 16.68 -30.28
N ALA A 361 -4.27 17.18 -29.78
CA ALA A 361 -3.86 18.56 -30.03
C ALA A 361 -3.28 18.77 -31.44
N GLU A 362 -2.55 17.78 -31.98
CA GLU A 362 -1.77 17.92 -33.23
C GLU A 362 -2.45 17.25 -34.44
N THR A 363 -3.57 16.58 -34.24
CA THR A 363 -4.31 15.93 -35.34
C THR A 363 -5.79 16.30 -35.30
N THR A 364 -6.53 15.95 -36.34
CA THR A 364 -7.98 16.14 -36.43
C THR A 364 -8.81 15.02 -35.83
N THR A 365 -8.16 13.98 -35.28
CA THR A 365 -8.88 12.85 -34.69
C THR A 365 -9.72 13.26 -33.50
N ILE A 366 -10.91 12.67 -33.37
CA ILE A 366 -11.83 12.86 -32.25
C ILE A 366 -11.91 11.63 -31.32
N GLY A 367 -11.13 10.60 -31.61
CA GLY A 367 -11.14 9.36 -30.82
C GLY A 367 -9.93 8.49 -31.04
N ILE A 368 -9.45 7.90 -29.95
CA ILE A 368 -8.28 7.02 -29.92
C ILE A 368 -8.74 5.65 -29.40
N ARG A 369 -8.41 4.59 -30.12
CA ARG A 369 -8.57 3.21 -29.67
C ARG A 369 -7.36 2.82 -28.86
N ARG A 370 -7.58 2.14 -27.75
CA ARG A 370 -6.54 1.64 -26.84
C ARG A 370 -6.51 0.12 -26.86
N CYS A 371 -5.34 -0.44 -27.08
CA CYS A 371 -5.14 -1.89 -26.96
C CYS A 371 -3.95 -2.16 -26.06
N ARG A 372 -4.17 -2.87 -24.97
CA ARG A 372 -3.10 -3.35 -24.09
C ARG A 372 -2.53 -4.62 -24.70
N MET A 373 -1.22 -4.67 -24.91
CA MET A 373 -0.54 -5.77 -25.55
C MET A 373 0.60 -6.30 -24.69
N GLU A 374 0.73 -7.62 -24.62
CA GLU A 374 1.90 -8.28 -24.09
C GLU A 374 2.93 -8.44 -25.22
N ARG A 375 4.21 -8.27 -24.90
CA ARG A 375 5.28 -8.55 -25.83
C ARG A 375 6.41 -9.32 -25.17
N THR A 376 7.13 -10.10 -25.96
CA THR A 376 8.37 -10.73 -25.54
C THR A 376 9.55 -9.88 -26.02
N VAL A 377 10.43 -9.53 -25.09
CA VAL A 377 11.63 -8.72 -25.38
C VAL A 377 12.87 -9.50 -24.96
N MET A 378 13.91 -9.46 -25.77
CA MET A 378 15.22 -10.00 -25.36
C MET A 378 15.81 -9.14 -24.25
N LYS A 379 16.42 -9.75 -23.23
CA LYS A 379 17.22 -9.03 -22.22
C LYS A 379 18.37 -8.31 -22.92
N ARG A 380 18.63 -7.04 -22.56
CA ARG A 380 19.62 -6.18 -23.21
C ARG A 380 20.68 -5.77 -22.20
N GLU A 381 21.92 -5.96 -22.60
CA GLU A 381 23.09 -5.49 -21.86
C GLU A 381 23.96 -4.68 -22.81
N PHE A 382 24.65 -3.66 -22.28
CA PHE A 382 25.59 -2.86 -23.04
C PHE A 382 27.00 -3.14 -22.52
N ALA A 383 27.94 -3.29 -23.44
CA ALA A 383 29.35 -3.42 -23.13
C ALA A 383 30.16 -2.47 -24.00
N THR A 384 31.27 -1.99 -23.47
CA THR A 384 32.21 -1.14 -24.20
C THR A 384 33.53 -1.89 -24.39
N ILE A 385 34.05 -1.89 -25.61
CA ILE A 385 35.35 -2.44 -25.93
C ILE A 385 36.32 -1.34 -26.32
N ALA A 386 37.56 -1.49 -25.96
CA ALA A 386 38.66 -0.63 -26.46
C ALA A 386 39.15 -1.18 -27.81
N THR A 387 39.29 -0.29 -28.75
CA THR A 387 39.81 -0.61 -30.10
C THR A 387 40.91 0.37 -30.49
N GLU A 388 41.64 0.08 -31.53
CA GLU A 388 42.69 0.97 -32.12
C GLU A 388 42.12 2.30 -32.62
N TYR A 389 40.80 2.36 -32.91
CA TYR A 389 40.11 3.58 -33.35
C TYR A 389 39.36 4.30 -32.21
N GLY A 390 39.43 3.78 -30.98
CA GLY A 390 38.77 4.31 -29.81
C GLY A 390 37.82 3.31 -29.16
N HIS A 391 36.95 3.79 -28.26
CA HIS A 391 35.97 2.94 -27.62
C HIS A 391 34.74 2.69 -28.49
N ALA A 392 34.26 1.45 -28.50
CA ALA A 392 33.04 1.07 -29.20
C ALA A 392 32.04 0.36 -28.26
N ALA A 393 30.81 0.79 -28.30
CA ALA A 393 29.73 0.17 -27.56
C ALA A 393 29.05 -0.92 -28.39
N VAL A 394 28.73 -2.04 -27.71
CA VAL A 394 27.95 -3.14 -28.27
C VAL A 394 26.75 -3.41 -27.40
N LYS A 395 25.64 -3.76 -28.04
CA LYS A 395 24.41 -4.21 -27.37
C LYS A 395 24.31 -5.72 -27.50
N ILE A 396 24.20 -6.40 -26.36
CA ILE A 396 24.07 -7.85 -26.24
C ILE A 396 22.62 -8.15 -25.91
N CYS A 397 21.95 -8.93 -26.74
CA CYS A 397 20.57 -9.31 -26.56
C CYS A 397 20.48 -10.82 -26.31
N ARG A 398 19.79 -11.22 -25.22
CA ARG A 398 19.65 -12.64 -24.85
C ARG A 398 18.18 -13.03 -24.64
N HIS A 399 17.82 -14.23 -25.12
CA HIS A 399 16.53 -14.86 -24.87
C HIS A 399 16.74 -16.39 -24.83
N GLY A 400 16.61 -16.99 -23.65
CA GLY A 400 17.01 -18.38 -23.45
C GLY A 400 18.47 -18.59 -23.84
N GLU A 401 18.73 -19.55 -24.73
CA GLU A 401 20.08 -19.83 -25.25
C GLU A 401 20.46 -18.95 -26.45
N ILE A 402 19.57 -18.09 -26.92
CA ILE A 402 19.82 -17.22 -28.07
C ILE A 402 20.54 -15.97 -27.61
N GLU A 403 21.75 -15.76 -28.11
CA GLU A 403 22.52 -14.52 -27.96
C GLU A 403 22.71 -13.84 -29.28
N LYS A 404 22.47 -12.53 -29.34
CA LYS A 404 22.75 -11.66 -30.50
C LYS A 404 23.53 -10.44 -30.03
N ILE A 405 24.53 -10.05 -30.79
CA ILE A 405 25.41 -8.93 -30.51
C ILE A 405 25.30 -7.94 -31.66
N TYR A 406 25.01 -6.70 -31.31
CA TYR A 406 24.87 -5.60 -32.26
C TYR A 406 25.84 -4.46 -31.91
N PRO A 407 26.52 -3.84 -32.85
CA PRO A 407 27.26 -2.62 -32.60
C PRO A 407 26.27 -1.46 -32.42
N GLU A 408 26.55 -0.52 -31.53
CA GLU A 408 25.81 0.73 -31.52
C GLU A 408 26.18 1.58 -32.73
N TYR A 409 25.16 2.16 -33.36
CA TYR A 409 25.34 2.89 -34.62
C TYR A 409 26.38 4.02 -34.52
N GLU A 410 26.30 4.82 -33.47
CA GLU A 410 27.25 5.93 -33.24
C GLU A 410 28.70 5.43 -33.14
N SER A 411 28.92 4.28 -32.51
CA SER A 411 30.24 3.66 -32.44
C SER A 411 30.72 3.16 -33.82
N ALA A 412 29.80 2.57 -34.58
CA ALA A 412 30.13 2.12 -35.93
C ALA A 412 30.44 3.30 -36.87
N ALA A 413 29.68 4.39 -36.78
CA ALA A 413 29.91 5.60 -37.58
C ALA A 413 31.27 6.25 -37.25
N VAL A 414 31.60 6.41 -35.95
CA VAL A 414 32.91 6.99 -35.56
C VAL A 414 34.07 6.12 -36.02
N ILE A 415 33.96 4.79 -35.96
CA ILE A 415 35.02 3.89 -36.41
C ILE A 415 35.12 3.91 -37.95
N ALA A 416 34.01 3.94 -38.67
CA ALA A 416 33.98 4.07 -40.12
C ALA A 416 34.73 5.32 -40.58
N GLU A 417 34.48 6.49 -39.96
CA GLU A 417 35.18 7.74 -40.28
C GLU A 417 36.68 7.67 -40.01
N LYS A 418 37.10 7.04 -38.91
CA LYS A 418 38.52 6.95 -38.55
C LYS A 418 39.30 5.89 -39.32
N SER A 419 38.64 4.80 -39.67
CA SER A 419 39.27 3.67 -40.36
C SER A 419 39.19 3.72 -41.88
N GLY A 420 38.24 4.51 -42.43
CA GLY A 420 37.92 4.52 -43.85
C GLY A 420 37.06 3.33 -44.31
N MET A 421 36.58 2.49 -43.38
CA MET A 421 35.71 1.36 -43.71
C MET A 421 34.27 1.84 -43.97
N PRO A 422 33.51 1.16 -44.83
CA PRO A 422 32.07 1.34 -44.86
C PRO A 422 31.43 1.06 -43.48
N VAL A 423 30.38 1.80 -43.10
CA VAL A 423 29.78 1.71 -41.76
C VAL A 423 29.29 0.29 -41.40
N GLY A 424 28.79 -0.46 -42.40
CA GLY A 424 28.39 -1.85 -42.22
C GLY A 424 29.57 -2.78 -41.87
N GLU A 425 30.73 -2.56 -42.53
CA GLU A 425 31.96 -3.31 -42.25
C GLU A 425 32.54 -2.94 -40.88
N ALA A 426 32.55 -1.65 -40.54
CA ALA A 426 32.96 -1.18 -39.21
C ALA A 426 32.09 -1.81 -38.10
N GLY A 427 30.78 -1.90 -38.32
CA GLY A 427 29.86 -2.59 -37.39
C GLY A 427 30.16 -4.09 -37.23
N ALA A 428 30.40 -4.80 -38.34
CA ALA A 428 30.76 -6.22 -38.29
C ALA A 428 32.12 -6.44 -37.59
N TRP A 429 33.08 -5.56 -37.84
CA TRP A 429 34.40 -5.58 -37.22
C TRP A 429 34.31 -5.36 -35.69
N ILE A 430 33.47 -4.42 -35.21
CA ILE A 430 33.21 -4.22 -33.76
C ILE A 430 32.70 -5.49 -33.12
N VAL A 431 31.71 -6.15 -33.74
CA VAL A 431 31.14 -7.40 -33.22
C VAL A 431 32.19 -8.51 -33.14
N GLN A 432 33.04 -8.59 -34.18
CA GLN A 432 34.12 -9.56 -34.19
C GLN A 432 35.11 -9.31 -33.05
N LYS A 433 35.56 -8.07 -32.85
CA LYS A 433 36.49 -7.67 -31.77
C LYS A 433 35.91 -7.99 -30.39
N TYR A 434 34.64 -7.72 -30.17
CA TYR A 434 33.96 -8.08 -28.94
C TYR A 434 34.00 -9.61 -28.68
N LYS A 435 33.70 -10.41 -29.70
CA LYS A 435 33.73 -11.87 -29.60
C LYS A 435 35.15 -12.43 -29.35
N GLU A 436 36.17 -11.82 -29.99
CA GLU A 436 37.58 -12.20 -29.77
C GLU A 436 38.02 -11.93 -28.30
N GLY A 437 37.68 -10.75 -27.76
CA GLY A 437 38.02 -10.36 -26.38
C GLY A 437 37.26 -11.13 -25.29
N ASN A 438 36.09 -11.71 -25.61
CA ASN A 438 35.24 -12.46 -24.69
C ASN A 438 35.26 -13.98 -24.90
N LYS A 439 36.12 -14.52 -25.77
CA LYS A 439 36.38 -15.97 -25.79
C LYS A 439 37.06 -16.33 -24.47
N LYS A 440 36.30 -16.88 -23.51
CA LYS A 440 36.88 -17.60 -22.38
C LYS A 440 37.70 -18.78 -22.91
N PRO A 441 38.91 -19.01 -22.33
CA PRO A 441 39.72 -20.18 -22.66
C PRO A 441 39.01 -21.49 -22.36
#